data_dcca4c7d0bbd588fb70de8f116820efc
#
_entry.id   dcca4c7d0bbd588fb70de8f116820efc
#
_cell.length_a   1.000
_cell.length_b   1.000
_cell.length_c   1.000
_cell.angle_alpha   90.00
_cell.angle_beta   90.00
_cell.angle_gamma   90.00
#
_symmetry.space_group_name_H-M   'P 1'
#
loop_
_entity.id
_entity.type
_entity.pdbx_description
1 polymer ?
#
loop_
_entity_poly.entity_id
_entity_poly.type
_entity_poly.pdbx_seq_one_letter_code
_entity_poly.pdbx_strand_id
1 'polypeptide(L)'
;NQMAAAAAQVAVLIDGGRAGEVWDGASEVMRKAAARPAFVQAMGDDRQRLGAMRQRGEPSVTRVQYAAGGAVPPGVYLNVSFATLFANSAQPVRELVSFRLDEDRTWRVSGYSVRPVGQ
;
A
#
# COMPACT_ATOMS: atom_id res chain seq x y z
N ASN A 1 -6.31 -13.37 -9.00
CA ASN A 1 -5.15 -13.43 -8.15
C ASN A 1 -5.51 -12.96 -6.75
N GLN A 2 -5.23 -13.80 -5.76
CA GLN A 2 -5.57 -13.52 -4.36
C GLN A 2 -4.86 -12.26 -3.83
N MET A 3 -3.62 -12.02 -4.26
CA MET A 3 -2.86 -10.86 -3.80
C MET A 3 -3.39 -9.57 -4.41
N ALA A 4 -3.84 -9.61 -5.66
CA ALA A 4 -4.48 -8.46 -6.28
C ALA A 4 -5.78 -8.09 -5.54
N ALA A 5 -6.57 -9.09 -5.17
CA ALA A 5 -7.79 -8.87 -4.39
C ALA A 5 -7.49 -8.32 -3.00
N ALA A 6 -6.44 -8.83 -2.35
CA ALA A 6 -6.02 -8.34 -1.03
C ALA A 6 -5.57 -6.89 -1.11
N ALA A 7 -4.83 -6.53 -2.16
CA ALA A 7 -4.37 -5.15 -2.36
C ALA A 7 -5.54 -4.20 -2.59
N ALA A 8 -6.52 -4.63 -3.38
CA ALA A 8 -7.74 -3.83 -3.61
C ALA A 8 -8.47 -3.59 -2.29
N GLN A 9 -8.56 -4.61 -1.44
CA GLN A 9 -9.20 -4.49 -0.13
C GLN A 9 -8.47 -3.50 0.77
N VAL A 10 -7.14 -3.49 0.76
CA VAL A 10 -6.34 -2.51 1.51
C VAL A 10 -6.69 -1.10 1.04
N ALA A 11 -6.72 -0.88 -0.27
CA ALA A 11 -7.04 0.43 -0.83
C ALA A 11 -8.46 0.88 -0.43
N VAL A 12 -9.43 -0.02 -0.45
CA VAL A 12 -10.81 0.27 -0.04
C VAL A 12 -10.87 0.67 1.43
N LEU A 13 -10.13 -0.02 2.30
CA LEU A 13 -10.08 0.34 3.72
C LEU A 13 -9.53 1.75 3.91
N ILE A 14 -8.47 2.10 3.18
CA ILE A 14 -7.89 3.45 3.26
C ILE A 14 -8.87 4.48 2.72
N ASP A 15 -9.55 4.19 1.60
CA ASP A 15 -10.59 5.07 1.04
C ASP A 15 -11.66 5.38 2.07
N GLY A 16 -12.02 4.40 2.89
CA GLY A 16 -13.09 4.50 3.88
C GLY A 16 -12.66 5.06 5.23
N GLY A 17 -11.42 5.55 5.35
CA GLY A 17 -10.94 6.10 6.62
C GLY A 17 -10.58 5.03 7.65
N ARG A 18 -10.31 3.79 7.21
CA ARG A 18 -10.03 2.66 8.08
C ARG A 18 -8.56 2.22 8.00
N ALA A 19 -7.66 3.18 7.82
CA ALA A 19 -6.22 2.91 7.68
C ALA A 19 -5.64 2.21 8.92
N GLY A 20 -6.20 2.47 10.10
CA GLY A 20 -5.77 1.81 11.34
C GLY A 20 -5.91 0.29 11.27
N GLU A 21 -6.96 -0.20 10.61
CA GLU A 21 -7.16 -1.64 10.45
C GLU A 21 -6.11 -2.25 9.52
N VAL A 22 -5.66 -1.50 8.51
CA VAL A 22 -4.56 -1.92 7.66
C VAL A 22 -3.29 -2.08 8.48
N TRP A 23 -2.98 -1.09 9.32
CA TRP A 23 -1.80 -1.12 10.19
C TRP A 23 -1.86 -2.29 11.18
N ASP A 24 -3.04 -2.54 11.77
CA ASP A 24 -3.21 -3.60 12.76
C ASP A 24 -2.89 -4.99 12.19
N GLY A 25 -3.19 -5.22 10.91
CA GLY A 25 -2.90 -6.49 10.23
C GLY A 25 -1.60 -6.51 9.44
N ALA A 26 -0.79 -5.46 9.54
CA ALA A 26 0.40 -5.31 8.72
C ALA A 26 1.57 -6.13 9.24
N SER A 27 2.57 -6.32 8.37
CA SER A 27 3.86 -6.89 8.74
C SER A 27 4.54 -6.02 9.80
N GLU A 28 5.36 -6.64 10.66
CA GLU A 28 6.20 -5.89 11.60
C GLU A 28 7.10 -4.90 10.90
N VAL A 29 7.53 -5.20 9.68
CA VAL A 29 8.35 -4.28 8.87
C VAL A 29 7.65 -2.93 8.76
N MET A 30 6.34 -2.92 8.48
CA MET A 30 5.58 -1.68 8.38
C MET A 30 5.34 -1.07 9.76
N ARG A 31 4.97 -1.88 10.75
CA ARG A 31 4.64 -1.38 12.09
C ARG A 31 5.85 -0.78 12.80
N LYS A 32 7.06 -1.26 12.49
CA LYS A 32 8.30 -0.67 13.00
C LYS A 32 8.70 0.60 12.26
N ALA A 33 8.33 0.70 10.98
CA ALA A 33 8.68 1.87 10.15
C ALA A 33 7.84 3.09 10.49
N ALA A 34 6.59 2.89 10.94
CA ALA A 34 5.68 3.98 11.29
C ALA A 34 4.75 3.54 12.40
N ALA A 35 4.58 4.39 13.41
CA ALA A 35 3.62 4.14 14.47
C ALA A 35 2.18 4.24 13.92
N ARG A 36 1.25 3.54 14.56
CA ARG A 36 -0.15 3.53 14.12
C ARG A 36 -0.75 4.91 13.94
N PRO A 37 -0.63 5.84 14.94
CA PRO A 37 -1.21 7.18 14.75
C PRO A 37 -0.61 7.95 13.59
N ALA A 38 0.71 7.80 13.38
CA ALA A 38 1.39 8.48 12.28
C ALA A 38 0.92 7.95 10.92
N PHE A 39 0.74 6.64 10.81
CA PHE A 39 0.24 6.03 9.57
C PHE A 39 -1.20 6.49 9.27
N VAL A 40 -2.07 6.45 10.30
CA VAL A 40 -3.46 6.87 10.15
C VAL A 40 -3.53 8.33 9.72
N GLN A 41 -2.72 9.19 10.34
CA GLN A 41 -2.68 10.62 10.00
C GLN A 41 -2.22 10.82 8.57
N ALA A 42 -1.14 10.14 8.17
CA ALA A 42 -0.59 10.28 6.82
C ALA A 42 -1.60 9.84 5.75
N MET A 43 -2.31 8.73 5.99
CA MET A 43 -3.33 8.25 5.04
C MET A 43 -4.51 9.20 4.97
N GLY A 44 -4.92 9.75 6.11
CA GLY A 44 -5.99 10.75 6.16
C GLY A 44 -5.62 12.02 5.40
N ASP A 45 -4.41 12.52 5.59
CA ASP A 45 -3.91 13.69 4.89
C ASP A 45 -3.85 13.46 3.37
N ASP A 46 -3.36 12.29 2.96
CA ASP A 46 -3.29 11.93 1.55
C ASP A 46 -4.68 11.92 0.91
N ARG A 47 -5.65 11.31 1.58
CA ARG A 47 -7.01 11.21 1.06
C ARG A 47 -7.69 12.59 1.04
N GLN A 48 -7.41 13.44 2.01
CA GLN A 48 -7.94 14.80 2.01
C GLN A 48 -7.39 15.59 0.82
N ARG A 49 -6.12 15.44 0.51
CA ARG A 49 -5.47 16.10 -0.63
C ARG A 49 -5.97 15.54 -1.96
N LEU A 50 -6.09 14.22 -2.06
CA LEU A 50 -6.49 13.56 -3.32
C LEU A 50 -7.99 13.61 -3.58
N GLY A 51 -8.80 13.67 -2.54
CA GLY A 51 -10.25 13.60 -2.66
C GLY A 51 -10.75 12.18 -2.83
N ALA A 52 -12.02 12.04 -3.17
CA ALA A 52 -12.66 10.74 -3.31
C ALA A 52 -12.07 9.93 -4.47
N MET A 53 -11.95 8.63 -4.31
CA MET A 53 -11.54 7.72 -5.37
C MET A 53 -12.65 7.65 -6.42
N ARG A 54 -12.29 7.92 -7.68
CA ARG A 54 -13.23 7.90 -8.80
C ARG A 54 -13.14 6.63 -9.61
N GLN A 55 -11.92 6.20 -9.92
CA GLN A 55 -11.72 4.99 -10.72
C GLN A 55 -10.39 4.36 -10.36
N ARG A 56 -10.42 3.09 -10.04
CA ARG A 56 -9.21 2.30 -9.79
C ARG A 56 -9.03 1.33 -10.94
N GLY A 57 -7.87 1.41 -11.60
CA GLY A 57 -7.57 0.57 -12.76
C GLY A 57 -7.22 -0.86 -12.37
N GLU A 58 -6.85 -1.64 -13.37
CA GLU A 58 -6.47 -3.03 -13.18
C GLU A 58 -5.17 -3.15 -12.38
N PRO A 59 -5.07 -4.15 -11.49
CA PRO A 59 -3.85 -4.36 -10.72
C PRO A 59 -2.73 -4.96 -11.58
N SER A 60 -1.50 -4.52 -11.28
CA SER A 60 -0.28 -5.09 -11.84
C SER A 60 0.54 -5.62 -10.68
N VAL A 61 0.92 -6.91 -10.73
CA VAL A 61 1.61 -7.59 -9.63
C VAL A 61 3.05 -7.88 -10.04
N THR A 62 4.01 -7.48 -9.18
CA THR A 62 5.43 -7.72 -9.40
C THR A 62 6.04 -8.34 -8.14
N ARG A 63 6.83 -9.41 -8.32
CA ARG A 63 7.55 -10.05 -7.23
C ARG A 63 8.97 -9.51 -7.17
N VAL A 64 9.40 -9.15 -5.95
CA VAL A 64 10.75 -8.61 -5.71
C VAL A 64 11.35 -9.35 -4.50
N GLN A 65 12.64 -9.62 -4.58
CA GLN A 65 13.37 -10.23 -3.47
C GLN A 65 14.53 -9.31 -3.09
N TYR A 66 14.68 -9.02 -1.80
CA TYR A 66 15.77 -8.21 -1.27
C TYR A 66 16.68 -9.07 -0.40
N ALA A 67 17.98 -8.88 -0.58
CA ALA A 67 19.00 -9.49 0.25
C ALA A 67 19.26 -8.65 1.51
N ALA A 68 19.90 -9.25 2.49
CA ALA A 68 20.31 -8.54 3.70
C ALA A 68 21.32 -7.45 3.38
N GLY A 69 21.34 -6.40 4.19
CA GLY A 69 22.31 -5.30 4.10
C GLY A 69 21.85 -4.10 3.30
N GLY A 70 20.69 -4.15 2.67
CA GLY A 70 20.13 -3.01 1.96
C GLY A 70 19.23 -2.16 2.84
N ALA A 71 18.68 -1.09 2.26
CA ALA A 71 17.79 -0.18 2.96
C ALA A 71 16.42 -0.83 3.26
N VAL A 72 16.03 -1.81 2.44
CA VAL A 72 14.77 -2.56 2.63
C VAL A 72 15.07 -3.82 3.41
N PRO A 73 14.27 -4.18 4.43
CA PRO A 73 14.48 -5.43 5.14
C PRO A 73 14.48 -6.63 4.20
N PRO A 74 15.35 -7.61 4.44
CA PRO A 74 15.44 -8.76 3.53
C PRO A 74 14.16 -9.57 3.50
N GLY A 75 13.89 -10.20 2.37
CA GLY A 75 12.72 -11.06 2.19
C GLY A 75 12.14 -10.97 0.80
N VAL A 76 11.01 -11.65 0.65
CA VAL A 76 10.26 -11.69 -0.60
C VAL A 76 9.06 -10.78 -0.47
N TYR A 77 8.88 -9.93 -1.48
CA TYR A 77 7.80 -8.93 -1.51
C TYR A 77 6.98 -9.10 -2.78
N LEU A 78 5.71 -8.78 -2.68
CA LEU A 78 4.84 -8.58 -3.85
C LEU A 78 4.37 -7.14 -3.85
N ASN A 79 4.56 -6.47 -4.98
CA ASN A 79 4.10 -5.10 -5.19
C ASN A 79 2.90 -5.13 -6.12
N VAL A 80 1.77 -4.60 -5.66
CA VAL A 80 0.56 -4.50 -6.46
C VAL A 80 0.29 -3.03 -6.72
N SER A 81 0.27 -2.63 -7.99
CA SER A 81 0.05 -1.24 -8.36
C SER A 81 -1.24 -1.08 -9.14
N PHE A 82 -1.86 0.08 -8.95
CA PHE A 82 -3.08 0.49 -9.67
C PHE A 82 -2.84 1.89 -10.24
N ALA A 83 -3.36 2.13 -11.44
CA ALA A 83 -3.54 3.50 -11.92
C ALA A 83 -4.89 3.98 -11.40
N THR A 84 -4.87 4.92 -10.46
CA THR A 84 -6.07 5.34 -9.75
C THR A 84 -6.33 6.81 -9.97
N LEU A 85 -7.57 7.15 -10.32
CA LEU A 85 -8.02 8.53 -10.49
C LEU A 85 -8.79 8.95 -9.25
N PHE A 86 -8.29 10.01 -8.60
CA PHE A 86 -8.95 10.65 -7.47
C PHE A 86 -9.59 11.97 -7.91
N ALA A 87 -10.58 12.44 -7.15
CA ALA A 87 -11.36 13.63 -7.51
C ALA A 87 -10.50 14.86 -7.75
N ASN A 88 -9.43 15.03 -6.99
CA ASN A 88 -8.57 16.22 -7.06
C ASN A 88 -7.29 16.00 -7.88
N SER A 89 -7.12 14.85 -8.51
CA SER A 89 -5.98 14.63 -9.39
C SER A 89 -6.40 14.81 -10.84
N ALA A 90 -5.60 15.57 -11.61
CA ALA A 90 -5.87 15.80 -13.02
C ALA A 90 -5.67 14.55 -13.86
N GLN A 91 -4.77 13.66 -13.39
CA GLN A 91 -4.42 12.42 -14.09
C GLN A 91 -4.38 11.27 -13.09
N PRO A 92 -4.50 10.02 -13.56
CA PRO A 92 -4.33 8.89 -12.67
C PRO A 92 -2.98 8.93 -11.97
N VAL A 93 -2.96 8.51 -10.71
CA VAL A 93 -1.73 8.38 -9.93
C VAL A 93 -1.43 6.90 -9.73
N ARG A 94 -0.18 6.60 -9.38
CA ARG A 94 0.23 5.23 -9.08
C ARG A 94 -0.02 4.94 -7.61
N GLU A 95 -0.96 4.05 -7.36
CA GLU A 95 -1.27 3.55 -6.03
C GLU A 95 -0.58 2.21 -5.87
N LEU A 96 0.25 2.06 -4.83
CA LEU A 96 1.08 0.87 -4.64
C LEU A 96 0.81 0.27 -3.27
N VAL A 97 0.46 -1.02 -3.26
CA VAL A 97 0.35 -1.81 -2.03
C VAL A 97 1.44 -2.87 -2.08
N SER A 98 2.28 -2.90 -1.05
CA SER A 98 3.35 -3.90 -0.94
C SER A 98 3.01 -4.90 0.15
N PHE A 99 3.32 -6.16 -0.11
CA PHE A 99 3.19 -7.25 0.85
C PHE A 99 4.54 -7.91 1.06
N ARG A 100 4.79 -8.38 2.26
CA ARG A 100 5.98 -9.15 2.58
C ARG A 100 5.58 -10.54 3.04
N LEU A 101 6.33 -11.53 2.58
CA LEU A 101 6.19 -12.90 3.10
C LEU A 101 6.96 -12.96 4.42
N ASP A 102 6.23 -12.90 5.52
CA ASP A 102 6.84 -12.89 6.84
C ASP A 102 7.36 -14.30 7.22
N GLU A 103 8.11 -14.37 8.31
CA GLU A 103 8.81 -15.62 8.71
C GLU A 103 7.86 -16.77 8.98
N ASP A 104 6.61 -16.46 9.36
CA ASP A 104 5.57 -17.48 9.59
C ASP A 104 4.88 -17.92 8.28
N ARG A 105 5.41 -17.50 7.12
CA ARG A 105 4.91 -17.85 5.78
C ARG A 105 3.57 -17.21 5.47
N THR A 106 3.25 -16.10 6.13
CA THR A 106 2.04 -15.33 5.89
C THR A 106 2.37 -14.03 5.18
N TRP A 107 1.65 -13.73 4.11
CA TRP A 107 1.76 -12.45 3.41
C TRP A 107 1.04 -11.37 4.21
N ARG A 108 1.76 -10.29 4.54
CA ARG A 108 1.17 -9.13 5.24
C ARG A 108 1.56 -7.85 4.53
N VAL A 109 0.73 -6.82 4.67
CA VAL A 109 1.03 -5.50 4.10
C VAL A 109 2.32 -4.98 4.70
N SER A 110 3.24 -4.54 3.84
CA SER A 110 4.52 -3.96 4.26
C SER A 110 4.64 -2.50 3.85
N GLY A 111 3.73 -1.98 3.05
CA GLY A 111 3.73 -0.57 2.67
C GLY A 111 2.57 -0.19 1.78
N TYR A 112 2.29 1.10 1.75
CA TYR A 112 1.29 1.71 0.88
C TYR A 112 1.78 3.09 0.49
N SER A 113 1.69 3.42 -0.78
CA SER A 113 2.05 4.75 -1.26
C SER A 113 1.21 5.16 -2.46
N VAL A 114 1.10 6.47 -2.64
CA VAL A 114 0.48 7.07 -3.82
C VAL A 114 1.46 8.09 -4.38
N ARG A 115 1.78 7.96 -5.66
CA ARG A 115 2.74 8.83 -6.33
C ARG A 115 2.25 9.19 -7.72
N PRO A 116 2.64 10.36 -8.26
CA PRO A 116 2.39 10.65 -9.67
C PRO A 116 3.00 9.57 -10.55
N VAL A 117 2.33 9.28 -11.68
CA VAL A 117 2.85 8.33 -12.66
C VAL A 117 4.16 8.88 -13.24
N GLY A 118 5.17 8.01 -13.36
CA GLY A 118 6.48 8.39 -13.89
C GLY A 118 7.49 8.78 -12.83
N GLN A 119 7.15 8.64 -11.57
CA GLN A 119 8.07 8.91 -10.46
C GLN A 119 8.29 7.72 -9.57
#